data_ac7f6a5457304bd05fe0361a9a623a37
#
_entry.id   ac7f6a5457304bd05fe0361a9a623a37
#
_cell.length_a   1.000
_cell.length_b   1.000
_cell.length_c   1.000
_cell.angle_alpha   90.00
_cell.angle_beta   90.00
_cell.angle_gamma   90.00
#
_symmetry.space_group_name_H-M   'P 1'
#
loop_
_entity.id
_entity.type
_entity.pdbx_description
1 polymer ?
#
loop_
_entity_poly.entity_id
_entity_poly.type
_entity_poly.pdbx_seq_one_letter_code
_entity_poly.pdbx_strand_id
1 'polypeptide(L)'
;MIATMVSQLVKDASIKELEEAGLGTQYTEHGKGIYPNDSNGVPFTAAYINSVGDPIADLVEDMTAEQKARATYEHLLNLADDEDVIQPLLFLRQREIVHFNRFKELYEKYVSLGY
;
A
#
# COMPACT_ATOMS: atom_id res chain seq x y z
N MET A 1 -7.47 -0.63 -3.71
CA MET A 1 -6.86 -0.40 -5.06
C MET A 1 -5.93 -1.53 -5.48
N ILE A 2 -4.82 -1.80 -4.80
CA ILE A 2 -3.82 -2.82 -5.25
C ILE A 2 -4.46 -4.19 -5.49
N ALA A 3 -5.22 -4.73 -4.53
CA ALA A 3 -5.89 -6.01 -4.71
C ALA A 3 -6.84 -6.04 -5.92
N THR A 4 -7.51 -4.94 -6.21
CA THR A 4 -8.37 -4.78 -7.40
C THR A 4 -7.54 -4.78 -8.68
N MET A 5 -6.41 -4.05 -8.71
CA MET A 5 -5.48 -4.07 -9.86
C MET A 5 -4.99 -5.48 -10.16
N VAL A 6 -4.49 -6.19 -9.14
CA VAL A 6 -4.02 -7.57 -9.29
C VAL A 6 -5.13 -8.47 -9.83
N SER A 7 -6.34 -8.38 -9.28
CA SER A 7 -7.50 -9.16 -9.75
C SER A 7 -7.84 -8.86 -11.23
N GLN A 8 -7.77 -7.60 -11.65
CA GLN A 8 -8.01 -7.20 -13.05
C GLN A 8 -6.92 -7.70 -14.00
N LEU A 9 -5.66 -7.60 -13.60
CA LEU A 9 -4.52 -8.07 -14.42
C LEU A 9 -4.55 -9.57 -14.65
N VAL A 10 -5.00 -10.36 -13.68
CA VAL A 10 -5.01 -11.84 -13.77
C VAL A 10 -6.35 -12.44 -14.14
N LYS A 11 -7.40 -11.64 -14.37
CA LYS A 11 -8.78 -12.14 -14.56
C LYS A 11 -8.91 -13.18 -15.68
N ASP A 12 -8.19 -12.96 -16.78
CA ASP A 12 -8.24 -13.81 -17.98
C ASP A 12 -7.12 -14.87 -18.02
N ALA A 13 -6.15 -14.82 -17.09
CA ALA A 13 -5.11 -15.81 -16.98
C ALA A 13 -5.64 -17.15 -16.48
N SER A 14 -5.19 -18.24 -17.06
CA SER A 14 -5.42 -19.59 -16.53
C SER A 14 -4.56 -19.84 -15.28
N ILE A 15 -4.96 -20.80 -14.45
CA ILE A 15 -4.13 -21.23 -13.30
C ILE A 15 -2.75 -21.71 -13.77
N LYS A 16 -2.69 -22.39 -14.91
CA LYS A 16 -1.43 -22.86 -15.49
C LYS A 16 -0.47 -21.70 -15.81
N GLU A 17 -0.97 -20.63 -16.41
CA GLU A 17 -0.15 -19.44 -16.70
C GLU A 17 0.34 -18.77 -15.40
N LEU A 18 -0.47 -18.74 -14.35
CA LEU A 18 -0.07 -18.21 -13.03
C LEU A 18 0.99 -19.10 -12.37
N GLU A 19 0.89 -20.43 -12.50
CA GLU A 19 1.90 -21.37 -12.02
C GLU A 19 3.23 -21.19 -12.77
N GLU A 20 3.18 -21.11 -14.11
CA GLU A 20 4.36 -20.86 -14.96
C GLU A 20 5.04 -19.54 -14.66
N ALA A 21 4.29 -18.50 -14.24
CA ALA A 21 4.79 -17.22 -13.76
C ALA A 21 5.33 -17.24 -12.32
N GLY A 22 5.28 -18.39 -11.64
CA GLY A 22 5.71 -18.52 -10.24
C GLY A 22 4.72 -17.96 -9.22
N LEU A 23 3.48 -17.68 -9.62
CA LEU A 23 2.45 -17.06 -8.77
C LEU A 23 1.44 -18.06 -8.21
N GLY A 24 1.53 -19.33 -8.56
CA GLY A 24 0.52 -20.35 -8.24
C GLY A 24 0.16 -20.43 -6.76
N THR A 25 1.16 -20.37 -5.88
CA THR A 25 0.95 -20.44 -4.43
C THR A 25 0.07 -19.32 -3.87
N GLN A 26 0.05 -18.16 -4.51
CA GLN A 26 -0.76 -17.01 -4.07
C GLN A 26 -2.25 -17.19 -4.39
N TYR A 27 -2.60 -18.15 -5.24
CA TYR A 27 -3.97 -18.42 -5.66
C TYR A 27 -4.54 -19.74 -5.12
N THR A 28 -3.79 -20.45 -4.29
CA THR A 28 -4.15 -21.79 -3.78
C THR A 28 -5.42 -21.73 -2.93
N GLU A 29 -5.55 -20.75 -2.06
CA GLU A 29 -6.65 -20.68 -1.10
C GLU A 29 -7.83 -19.83 -1.60
N HIS A 30 -7.55 -18.73 -2.27
CA HIS A 30 -8.58 -17.73 -2.63
C HIS A 30 -8.89 -17.67 -4.13
N GLY A 31 -8.21 -18.46 -4.94
CA GLY A 31 -8.33 -18.35 -6.40
C GLY A 31 -7.96 -16.92 -6.85
N LYS A 32 -8.65 -16.41 -7.88
CA LYS A 32 -8.44 -15.05 -8.42
C LYS A 32 -9.36 -13.99 -7.80
N GLY A 33 -9.98 -14.30 -6.66
CA GLY A 33 -10.82 -13.36 -5.93
C GLY A 33 -10.01 -12.21 -5.30
N ILE A 34 -10.70 -11.10 -5.01
CA ILE A 34 -10.10 -9.99 -4.28
C ILE A 34 -10.04 -10.36 -2.81
N TYR A 35 -8.82 -10.46 -2.26
CA TYR A 35 -8.59 -10.73 -0.86
C TYR A 35 -7.53 -9.77 -0.30
N PRO A 36 -7.81 -9.02 0.79
CA PRO A 36 -6.90 -7.99 1.31
C PRO A 36 -5.82 -8.60 2.20
N ASN A 37 -4.84 -9.25 1.59
CA ASN A 37 -3.65 -9.76 2.26
C ASN A 37 -2.38 -9.24 1.57
N ASP A 38 -1.25 -9.31 2.24
CA ASP A 38 0.04 -9.03 1.65
C ASP A 38 0.60 -10.24 0.87
N SER A 39 1.79 -10.08 0.26
CA SER A 39 2.45 -11.14 -0.52
C SER A 39 2.90 -12.35 0.33
N ASN A 40 2.93 -12.23 1.65
CA ASN A 40 3.21 -13.34 2.58
C ASN A 40 1.92 -14.02 3.08
N GLY A 41 0.77 -13.63 2.56
CA GLY A 41 -0.53 -14.18 2.97
C GLY A 41 -1.07 -13.62 4.29
N VAL A 42 -0.46 -12.57 4.84
CA VAL A 42 -0.92 -11.95 6.08
C VAL A 42 -2.13 -11.06 5.78
N PRO A 43 -3.32 -11.37 6.32
CA PRO A 43 -4.52 -10.58 6.06
C PRO A 43 -4.47 -9.23 6.76
N PHE A 44 -5.22 -8.25 6.24
CA PHE A 44 -5.47 -7.02 6.99
C PHE A 44 -6.12 -7.34 8.33
N THR A 45 -5.58 -6.77 9.41
CA THR A 45 -6.13 -6.89 10.76
C THR A 45 -5.91 -5.61 11.56
N ALA A 46 -6.91 -5.23 12.35
CA ALA A 46 -6.81 -4.11 13.29
C ALA A 46 -5.77 -4.35 14.41
N ALA A 47 -5.28 -5.58 14.59
CA ALA A 47 -4.22 -5.90 15.55
C ALA A 47 -2.88 -5.20 15.26
N TYR A 48 -2.68 -4.72 14.02
CA TYR A 48 -1.47 -3.97 13.63
C TYR A 48 -1.61 -2.45 13.79
N ILE A 49 -2.81 -1.97 14.12
CA ILE A 49 -3.01 -0.55 14.43
C ILE A 49 -2.39 -0.28 15.79
N ASN A 50 -1.37 0.57 15.79
CA ASN A 50 -0.63 0.93 17.00
C ASN A 50 -0.77 2.43 17.26
N SER A 51 -1.02 2.78 18.51
CA SER A 51 -1.04 4.16 18.98
C SER A 51 -0.60 4.17 20.44
N VAL A 52 0.25 5.12 20.81
CA VAL A 52 0.68 5.30 22.20
C VAL A 52 -0.14 6.36 22.94
N GLY A 53 -1.09 7.00 22.23
CA GLY A 53 -1.94 8.05 22.79
C GLY A 53 -1.26 9.41 22.96
N ASP A 54 -0.05 9.56 22.41
CA ASP A 54 0.66 10.83 22.30
C ASP A 54 0.52 11.33 20.86
N PRO A 55 -0.21 12.44 20.63
CA PRO A 55 -0.48 12.89 19.27
C PRO A 55 0.78 13.30 18.50
N ILE A 56 1.83 13.76 19.19
CA ILE A 56 3.10 14.11 18.53
C ILE A 56 3.83 12.86 18.07
N ALA A 57 3.94 11.85 18.94
CA ALA A 57 4.59 10.58 18.60
C ALA A 57 3.85 9.86 17.46
N ASP A 58 2.53 9.73 17.56
CA ASP A 58 1.69 9.05 16.58
C ASP A 58 1.77 9.74 15.21
N LEU A 59 1.73 11.10 15.16
CA LEU A 59 1.84 11.86 13.91
C LEU A 59 3.23 11.78 13.26
N VAL A 60 4.30 11.72 14.05
CA VAL A 60 5.66 11.51 13.51
C VAL A 60 5.77 10.12 12.85
N GLU A 61 5.18 9.11 13.47
CA GLU A 61 5.13 7.76 12.91
C GLU A 61 4.31 7.72 11.62
N ASP A 62 3.14 8.35 11.59
CA ASP A 62 2.30 8.47 10.39
C ASP A 62 3.05 9.16 9.24
N MET A 63 3.70 10.29 9.48
CA MET A 63 4.50 10.98 8.46
C MET A 63 5.64 10.08 7.93
N THR A 64 6.26 9.30 8.81
CA THR A 64 7.31 8.35 8.44
C THR A 64 6.76 7.23 7.57
N ALA A 65 5.59 6.69 7.90
CA ALA A 65 4.91 5.65 7.14
C ALA A 65 4.58 6.13 5.72
N GLU A 66 4.04 7.35 5.57
CA GLU A 66 3.72 7.94 4.27
C GLU A 66 4.99 8.14 3.40
N GLN A 67 6.11 8.55 3.99
CA GLN A 67 7.38 8.67 3.26
C GLN A 67 7.94 7.31 2.82
N LYS A 68 7.81 6.28 3.64
CA LYS A 68 8.20 4.91 3.27
C LYS A 68 7.34 4.39 2.13
N ALA A 69 6.00 4.58 2.21
CA ALA A 69 5.07 4.19 1.15
C ALA A 69 5.39 4.91 -0.16
N ARG A 70 5.63 6.23 -0.13
CA ARG A 70 6.06 7.00 -1.31
C ARG A 70 7.33 6.43 -1.94
N ALA A 71 8.35 6.12 -1.13
CA ALA A 71 9.59 5.53 -1.63
C ALA A 71 9.37 4.14 -2.23
N THR A 72 8.48 3.33 -1.65
CA THR A 72 8.10 2.03 -2.19
C THR A 72 7.44 2.18 -3.57
N TYR A 73 6.54 3.13 -3.75
CA TYR A 73 5.94 3.40 -5.07
C TYR A 73 6.97 3.88 -6.10
N GLU A 74 7.97 4.67 -5.70
CA GLU A 74 9.09 5.04 -6.62
C GLU A 74 9.87 3.80 -7.07
N HIS A 75 10.17 2.88 -6.15
CA HIS A 75 10.85 1.65 -6.51
C HIS A 75 10.02 0.78 -7.46
N LEU A 76 8.71 0.68 -7.22
CA LEU A 76 7.80 -0.07 -8.09
C LEU A 76 7.68 0.57 -9.48
N LEU A 77 7.61 1.90 -9.55
CA LEU A 77 7.58 2.65 -10.81
C LEU A 77 8.86 2.46 -11.64
N ASN A 78 10.02 2.32 -10.98
CA ASN A 78 11.27 2.03 -11.65
C ASN A 78 11.35 0.60 -12.23
N LEU A 79 10.51 -0.31 -11.76
CA LEU A 79 10.43 -1.69 -12.23
C LEU A 79 9.30 -1.93 -13.24
N ALA A 80 8.29 -1.06 -13.23
CA ALA A 80 7.11 -1.22 -14.07
C ALA A 80 7.40 -0.73 -15.50
N ASP A 81 6.95 -1.50 -16.48
CA ASP A 81 7.03 -1.18 -17.91
C ASP A 81 5.64 -1.18 -18.60
N ASP A 82 4.58 -1.53 -17.87
CA ASP A 82 3.20 -1.55 -18.33
C ASP A 82 2.47 -0.29 -17.88
N GLU A 83 1.89 0.44 -18.84
CA GLU A 83 1.19 1.70 -18.58
C GLU A 83 -0.05 1.52 -17.66
N ASP A 84 -0.75 0.40 -17.77
CA ASP A 84 -1.90 0.05 -16.93
C ASP A 84 -1.49 -0.21 -15.46
N VAL A 85 -0.22 -0.47 -15.21
CA VAL A 85 0.39 -0.58 -13.89
C VAL A 85 0.97 0.76 -13.43
N ILE A 86 1.67 1.46 -14.31
CA ILE A 86 2.35 2.74 -14.02
C ILE A 86 1.35 3.81 -13.56
N GLN A 87 0.25 4.02 -14.28
CA GLN A 87 -0.70 5.10 -13.97
C GLN A 87 -1.33 4.99 -12.58
N PRO A 88 -1.85 3.82 -12.14
CA PRO A 88 -2.34 3.66 -10.79
C PRO A 88 -1.26 3.83 -9.72
N LEU A 89 -0.01 3.40 -9.98
CA LEU A 89 1.10 3.58 -9.04
C LEU A 89 1.48 5.06 -8.89
N LEU A 90 1.49 5.83 -9.98
CA LEU A 90 1.68 7.29 -9.94
C LEU A 90 0.60 7.98 -9.11
N PHE A 91 -0.65 7.58 -9.27
CA PHE A 91 -1.76 8.09 -8.47
C PHE A 91 -1.56 7.78 -6.97
N LEU A 92 -1.22 6.54 -6.63
CA LEU A 92 -0.98 6.13 -5.23
C LEU A 92 0.20 6.90 -4.63
N ARG A 93 1.33 6.99 -5.35
CA ARG A 93 2.49 7.80 -4.93
C ARG A 93 2.10 9.25 -4.63
N GLN A 94 1.27 9.86 -5.47
CA GLN A 94 0.79 11.24 -5.26
C GLN A 94 -0.10 11.34 -4.01
N ARG A 95 -0.87 10.31 -3.71
CA ARG A 95 -1.69 10.23 -2.50
C ARG A 95 -0.84 10.27 -1.23
N GLU A 96 0.31 9.60 -1.21
CA GLU A 96 1.20 9.60 -0.05
C GLU A 96 1.77 11.00 0.25
N ILE A 97 2.04 11.81 -0.79
CA ILE A 97 2.45 13.22 -0.63
C ILE A 97 1.33 14.03 0.04
N VAL A 98 0.08 13.83 -0.37
CA VAL A 98 -1.08 14.52 0.21
C VAL A 98 -1.28 14.11 1.67
N HIS A 99 -1.17 12.82 1.98
CA HIS A 99 -1.32 12.30 3.35
C HIS A 99 -0.22 12.85 4.26
N PHE A 100 1.03 12.79 3.83
CA PHE A 100 2.16 13.36 4.57
C PHE A 100 1.92 14.83 4.95
N ASN A 101 1.47 15.65 3.98
CA ASN A 101 1.21 17.06 4.25
C ASN A 101 0.08 17.28 5.25
N ARG A 102 -0.98 16.45 5.22
CA ARG A 102 -2.07 16.51 6.18
C ARG A 102 -1.63 16.16 7.60
N PHE A 103 -0.83 15.11 7.77
CA PHE A 103 -0.25 14.75 9.06
C PHE A 103 0.71 15.83 9.57
N LYS A 104 1.53 16.40 8.66
CA LYS A 104 2.43 17.50 9.00
C LYS A 104 1.68 18.74 9.47
N GLU A 105 0.62 19.15 8.77
CA GLU A 105 -0.21 20.30 9.20
C GLU A 105 -0.81 20.06 10.59
N LEU A 106 -1.27 18.85 10.86
CA LEU A 106 -1.82 18.48 12.16
C LEU A 106 -0.74 18.45 13.24
N TYR A 107 0.44 17.90 12.94
CA TYR A 107 1.60 17.93 13.83
C TYR A 107 1.98 19.37 14.24
N GLU A 108 2.14 20.26 13.26
CA GLU A 108 2.47 21.67 13.49
C GLU A 108 1.41 22.36 14.37
N LYS A 109 0.13 22.01 14.17
CA LYS A 109 -0.96 22.51 15.01
C LYS A 109 -0.84 22.05 16.46
N TYR A 110 -0.59 20.77 16.72
CA TYR A 110 -0.43 20.25 18.09
C TYR A 110 0.79 20.88 18.77
N VAL A 111 1.93 20.98 18.09
CA VAL A 111 3.12 21.66 18.61
C VAL A 111 2.80 23.12 18.99
N SER A 112 2.03 23.84 18.16
CA SER A 112 1.63 25.22 18.46
C SER A 112 0.70 25.37 19.66
N LEU A 113 0.00 24.29 20.04
CA LEU A 113 -0.86 24.22 21.22
C LEU A 113 -0.11 23.81 22.50
N GLY A 114 1.19 23.46 22.37
CA GLY A 114 2.04 23.12 23.51
C GLY A 114 2.03 21.64 23.90
N TYR A 115 1.64 20.76 22.97
CA TYR A 115 1.79 19.33 23.13
C TYR A 115 3.24 18.90 22.90
#